data_d8980465d6982fcb1344d9b301dfe09c
#
_entry.id   d8980465d6982fcb1344d9b301dfe09c
#
_cell.length_a   1.000
_cell.length_b   1.000
_cell.length_c   1.000
_cell.angle_alpha   90.00
_cell.angle_beta   90.00
_cell.angle_gamma   90.00
#
_symmetry.space_group_name_H-M   'P 1'
#
loop_
_entity.id
_entity.type
_entity.pdbx_description
1 polymer ?
#
loop_
_entity_poly.entity_id
_entity_poly.type
_entity_poly.pdbx_seq_one_letter_code
_entity_poly.pdbx_strand_id
1 'polypeptide(L)'
;MMSFNIRSSAGLLLVLCAAVTNVFSQKLLTNYTATLPATDALGRKLPAFNVVGKEKSDKFVGLFYWTWHYAQAKLKPNNTTAFLQKHPDALYDYKHPAWPQNIMNFWNEPLFGYYVDTDKWVLWKHAEMLADAGVDMIMFDCTNGDMVWKPAYMALCEVFSEARKNGIRTPQIAFMMGFGASKDTKSAISQVYNDLYKPGLYKELWFQWKGKPLIMAYPDNIDPEIKNFFTFRPGQPVYNKGPERKDHWGWLEIYPQHGFVKNDDGSFEQMTVGTSQNWTKENGLNPMNAKGAFGRSYTNKNGQNTNKDAHQYGLNFQEQWDHALKQNVELVFVTGWNEWIAGRYETWQDQPNAFPDQFDTEHSRDIEPMKGGHQDNYYYQLIANIRRFKGMPAPEKASAAKTISMDGKFDEWVNVKPEFIAHKGNTIHRDADGFAGTHYTNTTGRNDMVKAKVARDNKYVYFYVETADQLTSHKDPAWMRLFIDIDRDKKTGWEGYDFVVNRKSPDQKAFLEKSTKGWNWKQVAQVDFNYTGNQLEIRIPRTFLALKNTLNFEFKWSDNMQTDGDIIDFLVNGDVAPSGRFNYPYKEH
;
A
#
# COMPACT_ATOMS: atom_id res chain seq x y z
N MET A 1 -17.08 -30.53 -88.95
CA MET A 1 -16.05 -31.42 -88.41
C MET A 1 -15.50 -30.79 -87.10
N MET A 2 -15.64 -31.54 -86.03
CA MET A 2 -15.06 -31.39 -84.70
C MET A 2 -14.92 -30.00 -84.08
N SER A 3 -15.85 -29.71 -83.17
CA SER A 3 -15.80 -28.72 -82.18
C SER A 3 -14.89 -29.11 -81.02
N PHE A 4 -14.07 -28.17 -80.51
CA PHE A 4 -13.40 -28.31 -79.23
C PHE A 4 -13.81 -27.15 -78.32
N ASN A 5 -14.54 -27.51 -77.29
CA ASN A 5 -14.89 -26.63 -76.21
C ASN A 5 -13.70 -26.46 -75.26
N ILE A 6 -13.28 -25.21 -74.97
CA ILE A 6 -12.36 -24.90 -73.94
C ILE A 6 -13.17 -24.21 -72.82
N ARG A 7 -13.35 -24.90 -71.67
CA ARG A 7 -13.91 -24.33 -70.44
C ARG A 7 -12.78 -23.58 -69.73
N SER A 8 -12.95 -22.29 -69.54
CA SER A 8 -12.11 -21.46 -68.70
C SER A 8 -12.56 -21.61 -67.24
N SER A 9 -11.69 -22.18 -66.43
CA SER A 9 -11.85 -22.20 -64.95
C SER A 9 -11.24 -20.94 -64.38
N ALA A 10 -12.07 -20.03 -63.92
CA ALA A 10 -11.60 -18.88 -63.13
C ALA A 10 -11.30 -19.35 -61.68
N GLY A 11 -10.02 -19.45 -61.37
CA GLY A 11 -9.57 -19.69 -59.99
C GLY A 11 -9.67 -18.42 -59.12
N LEU A 12 -10.56 -18.47 -58.15
CA LEU A 12 -10.72 -17.41 -57.13
C LEU A 12 -9.58 -17.57 -56.12
N LEU A 13 -8.58 -16.70 -56.19
CA LEU A 13 -7.52 -16.62 -55.18
C LEU A 13 -8.06 -15.87 -53.95
N LEU A 14 -8.46 -16.59 -52.91
CA LEU A 14 -8.74 -16.03 -51.60
C LEU A 14 -7.40 -15.70 -50.92
N VAL A 15 -7.05 -14.42 -50.88
CA VAL A 15 -5.96 -13.91 -50.04
C VAL A 15 -6.47 -13.82 -48.62
N LEU A 16 -6.17 -14.79 -47.77
CA LEU A 16 -6.35 -14.69 -46.32
C LEU A 16 -5.29 -13.72 -45.77
N CYS A 17 -5.66 -12.46 -45.53
CA CYS A 17 -4.90 -11.59 -44.66
C CYS A 17 -5.04 -12.11 -43.23
N ALA A 18 -4.10 -12.92 -42.77
CA ALA A 18 -3.91 -13.21 -41.36
C ALA A 18 -3.42 -11.92 -40.66
N ALA A 19 -4.34 -11.18 -40.05
CA ALA A 19 -3.97 -10.14 -39.09
C ALA A 19 -3.30 -10.85 -37.91
N VAL A 20 -1.97 -10.83 -37.87
CA VAL A 20 -1.21 -11.21 -36.68
C VAL A 20 -1.49 -10.12 -35.63
N THR A 21 -2.50 -10.30 -34.83
CA THR A 21 -2.67 -9.55 -33.58
C THR A 21 -1.54 -10.03 -32.66
N ASN A 22 -0.50 -9.22 -32.52
CA ASN A 22 0.44 -9.36 -31.44
C ASN A 22 -0.32 -9.12 -30.13
N VAL A 23 -0.90 -10.18 -29.58
CA VAL A 23 -1.33 -10.22 -28.19
C VAL A 23 -0.04 -10.28 -27.39
N PHE A 24 0.50 -9.12 -27.01
CA PHE A 24 1.41 -9.06 -25.89
C PHE A 24 0.64 -9.63 -24.70
N SER A 25 0.93 -10.88 -24.35
CA SER A 25 0.55 -11.45 -23.07
C SER A 25 1.15 -10.52 -22.00
N GLN A 26 0.34 -9.59 -21.47
CA GLN A 26 0.72 -8.85 -20.28
C GLN A 26 1.01 -9.91 -19.22
N LYS A 27 2.28 -10.03 -18.85
CA LYS A 27 2.69 -10.87 -17.72
C LYS A 27 1.82 -10.44 -16.55
N LEU A 28 0.97 -11.34 -16.05
CA LEU A 28 0.11 -11.03 -14.89
C LEU A 28 1.04 -10.58 -13.76
N LEU A 29 0.92 -9.32 -13.37
CA LEU A 29 1.66 -8.79 -12.25
C LEU A 29 1.19 -9.50 -10.98
N THR A 30 2.15 -9.97 -10.19
CA THR A 30 1.89 -10.76 -8.97
C THR A 30 2.06 -9.87 -7.74
N ASN A 31 1.20 -10.05 -6.74
CA ASN A 31 1.45 -9.49 -5.41
C ASN A 31 2.48 -10.38 -4.70
N TYR A 32 3.72 -9.93 -4.61
CA TYR A 32 4.83 -10.70 -4.05
C TYR A 32 4.71 -10.94 -2.55
N THR A 33 4.02 -10.07 -1.82
CA THR A 33 3.84 -10.16 -0.37
C THR A 33 2.57 -10.90 0.05
N ALA A 34 1.73 -11.31 -0.91
CA ALA A 34 0.42 -11.90 -0.62
C ALA A 34 0.48 -13.08 0.38
N THR A 35 1.55 -13.89 0.35
CA THR A 35 1.74 -15.05 1.24
C THR A 35 2.68 -14.80 2.41
N LEU A 36 3.29 -13.61 2.51
CA LEU A 36 4.33 -13.33 3.49
C LEU A 36 3.73 -13.00 4.87
N PRO A 37 4.26 -13.55 5.97
CA PRO A 37 3.88 -13.14 7.31
C PRO A 37 4.39 -11.73 7.63
N ALA A 38 3.65 -11.05 8.50
CA ALA A 38 4.10 -9.85 9.19
C ALA A 38 3.37 -9.75 10.53
N THR A 39 3.98 -9.03 11.47
CA THR A 39 3.39 -8.73 12.78
C THR A 39 3.54 -7.24 13.02
N ASP A 40 2.44 -6.53 13.29
CA ASP A 40 2.47 -5.10 13.55
C ASP A 40 3.02 -4.74 14.93
N ALA A 41 3.11 -3.42 15.23
CA ALA A 41 3.62 -2.95 16.51
C ALA A 41 2.77 -3.38 17.72
N LEU A 42 1.50 -3.72 17.52
CA LEU A 42 0.59 -4.23 18.55
C LEU A 42 0.66 -5.74 18.74
N GLY A 43 1.51 -6.45 17.97
CA GLY A 43 1.64 -7.91 18.02
C GLY A 43 0.56 -8.66 17.23
N ARG A 44 -0.22 -7.97 16.36
CA ARG A 44 -1.24 -8.60 15.52
C ARG A 44 -0.58 -9.22 14.30
N LYS A 45 -0.73 -10.52 14.15
CA LYS A 45 -0.19 -11.28 13.01
C LYS A 45 -1.14 -11.19 11.81
N LEU A 46 -0.60 -11.07 10.61
CA LEU A 46 -1.38 -11.21 9.39
C LEU A 46 -1.97 -12.62 9.29
N PRO A 47 -3.23 -12.76 8.82
CA PRO A 47 -3.84 -14.07 8.65
C PRO A 47 -3.13 -14.86 7.55
N ALA A 48 -2.94 -16.17 7.80
CA ALA A 48 -2.29 -17.10 6.89
C ALA A 48 -3.30 -17.83 5.98
N PHE A 49 -2.80 -18.53 4.97
CA PHE A 49 -3.61 -19.25 3.97
C PHE A 49 -4.68 -20.18 4.56
N ASN A 50 -4.34 -20.93 5.63
CA ASN A 50 -5.30 -21.82 6.31
C ASN A 50 -6.45 -21.09 7.02
N VAL A 51 -6.35 -19.78 7.22
CA VAL A 51 -7.39 -18.93 7.82
C VAL A 51 -8.27 -18.27 6.75
N VAL A 52 -7.67 -17.76 5.66
CA VAL A 52 -8.38 -16.96 4.66
C VAL A 52 -8.76 -17.74 3.39
N GLY A 53 -8.11 -18.87 3.13
CA GLY A 53 -8.37 -19.71 1.96
C GLY A 53 -7.81 -19.17 0.66
N LYS A 54 -8.26 -19.76 -0.44
CA LYS A 54 -7.82 -19.44 -1.80
C LYS A 54 -8.25 -18.02 -2.23
N GLU A 55 -7.47 -17.43 -3.09
CA GLU A 55 -7.77 -16.15 -3.74
C GLU A 55 -9.11 -16.18 -4.49
N LYS A 56 -9.90 -15.11 -4.34
CA LYS A 56 -11.19 -14.87 -4.97
C LYS A 56 -10.99 -13.79 -6.03
N SER A 57 -11.18 -14.14 -7.28
CA SER A 57 -10.94 -13.25 -8.44
C SER A 57 -12.02 -12.20 -8.65
N ASP A 58 -13.16 -12.33 -7.96
CA ASP A 58 -14.33 -11.45 -8.02
C ASP A 58 -14.37 -10.41 -6.89
N LYS A 59 -13.31 -10.32 -6.07
CA LYS A 59 -13.23 -9.39 -4.93
C LYS A 59 -12.17 -8.33 -5.18
N PHE A 60 -12.56 -7.06 -5.04
CA PHE A 60 -11.70 -5.90 -5.28
C PHE A 60 -11.68 -4.97 -4.07
N VAL A 61 -10.56 -4.29 -3.88
CA VAL A 61 -10.42 -3.24 -2.86
C VAL A 61 -9.99 -1.94 -3.52
N GLY A 62 -10.84 -0.92 -3.36
CA GLY A 62 -10.56 0.46 -3.76
C GLY A 62 -10.16 1.30 -2.55
N LEU A 63 -9.43 2.38 -2.78
CA LEU A 63 -8.93 3.25 -1.73
C LEU A 63 -9.00 4.71 -2.16
N PHE A 64 -9.56 5.57 -1.29
CA PHE A 64 -9.55 7.01 -1.47
C PHE A 64 -8.12 7.54 -1.41
N TYR A 65 -7.75 8.41 -2.36
CA TYR A 65 -6.42 8.97 -2.50
C TYR A 65 -6.48 10.49 -2.71
N TRP A 66 -5.83 11.23 -1.83
CA TRP A 66 -5.79 12.69 -1.83
C TRP A 66 -4.69 13.25 -2.71
N THR A 67 -4.98 14.36 -3.43
CA THR A 67 -4.07 15.00 -4.40
C THR A 67 -3.90 16.51 -4.21
N TRP A 68 -4.21 17.04 -3.03
CA TRP A 68 -4.24 18.49 -2.78
C TRP A 68 -3.01 19.05 -2.08
N HIS A 69 -2.07 18.22 -1.65
CA HIS A 69 -0.86 18.68 -0.99
C HIS A 69 -0.06 19.65 -1.87
N TYR A 70 -0.15 19.50 -3.18
CA TYR A 70 0.53 20.36 -4.14
C TYR A 70 0.05 21.83 -4.08
N ALA A 71 -1.26 22.07 -4.04
CA ALA A 71 -1.85 23.41 -4.14
C ALA A 71 -1.53 24.31 -2.96
N GLN A 72 -1.26 23.73 -1.79
CA GLN A 72 -1.09 24.41 -0.51
C GLN A 72 0.37 24.49 -0.05
N ALA A 73 1.31 24.05 -0.88
CA ALA A 73 2.71 23.83 -0.50
C ALA A 73 3.48 25.08 -0.03
N LYS A 74 2.97 26.29 -0.29
CA LYS A 74 3.58 27.56 0.16
C LYS A 74 3.31 27.88 1.63
N LEU A 75 2.31 27.25 2.25
CA LEU A 75 1.94 27.49 3.64
C LEU A 75 2.78 26.60 4.55
N LYS A 76 3.18 27.11 5.73
CA LYS A 76 3.94 26.32 6.71
C LYS A 76 3.05 25.20 7.30
N PRO A 77 3.54 23.97 7.39
CA PRO A 77 2.77 22.91 8.02
C PRO A 77 2.64 23.15 9.52
N ASN A 78 1.43 22.94 10.04
CA ASN A 78 1.13 22.98 11.48
C ASN A 78 0.52 21.65 11.90
N ASN A 79 1.17 20.94 12.82
CA ASN A 79 0.65 19.71 13.40
C ASN A 79 -0.44 20.04 14.41
N THR A 80 -1.70 19.84 14.04
CA THR A 80 -2.88 20.19 14.84
C THR A 80 -2.91 19.40 16.15
N THR A 81 -2.58 18.11 16.13
CA THR A 81 -2.50 17.29 17.35
C THR A 81 -1.47 17.86 18.33
N ALA A 82 -0.26 18.13 17.86
CA ALA A 82 0.79 18.68 18.72
C ALA A 82 0.51 20.12 19.18
N PHE A 83 -0.13 20.93 18.34
CA PHE A 83 -0.54 22.28 18.68
C PHE A 83 -1.57 22.29 19.81
N LEU A 84 -2.65 21.50 19.69
CA LEU A 84 -3.73 21.45 20.68
C LEU A 84 -3.32 20.77 21.98
N GLN A 85 -2.32 19.89 21.98
CA GLN A 85 -1.70 19.40 23.23
C GLN A 85 -1.06 20.52 24.05
N LYS A 86 -0.54 21.57 23.39
CA LYS A 86 0.08 22.73 24.03
C LYS A 86 -0.92 23.84 24.35
N HIS A 87 -1.96 23.96 23.55
CA HIS A 87 -2.98 25.02 23.61
C HIS A 87 -4.40 24.42 23.58
N PRO A 88 -4.81 23.63 24.60
CA PRO A 88 -6.12 22.97 24.61
C PRO A 88 -7.29 23.96 24.65
N ASP A 89 -7.06 25.17 25.13
CA ASP A 89 -8.00 26.30 25.18
C ASP A 89 -8.33 26.87 23.78
N ALA A 90 -7.47 26.63 22.81
CA ALA A 90 -7.69 27.05 21.41
C ALA A 90 -8.68 26.14 20.64
N LEU A 91 -9.13 25.01 21.22
CA LEU A 91 -9.92 23.99 20.51
C LEU A 91 -11.19 24.55 19.83
N TYR A 92 -11.92 25.40 20.52
CA TYR A 92 -13.17 26.00 20.02
C TYR A 92 -13.06 27.50 19.74
N ASP A 93 -11.86 28.06 19.80
CA ASP A 93 -11.60 29.47 19.50
C ASP A 93 -10.81 29.64 18.21
N TYR A 94 -11.53 29.99 17.13
CA TYR A 94 -10.92 30.24 15.82
C TYR A 94 -9.93 31.43 15.85
N LYS A 95 -10.18 32.44 16.72
CA LYS A 95 -9.37 33.65 16.83
C LYS A 95 -8.34 33.60 17.96
N HIS A 96 -8.17 32.44 18.60
CA HIS A 96 -7.21 32.27 19.67
C HIS A 96 -5.80 32.70 19.24
N PRO A 97 -5.11 33.57 20.01
CA PRO A 97 -3.87 34.19 19.59
C PRO A 97 -2.70 33.23 19.39
N ALA A 98 -2.76 32.04 19.93
CA ALA A 98 -1.72 31.02 19.73
C ALA A 98 -1.77 30.39 18.33
N TRP A 99 -2.88 30.48 17.57
CA TRP A 99 -2.91 29.94 16.21
C TRP A 99 -1.89 30.66 15.33
N PRO A 100 -0.92 29.93 14.73
CA PRO A 100 0.06 30.58 13.86
C PRO A 100 -0.60 31.11 12.58
N GLN A 101 0.01 32.12 11.98
CA GLN A 101 -0.44 32.71 10.72
C GLN A 101 0.27 32.05 9.53
N ASN A 102 -0.35 32.11 8.35
CA ASN A 102 0.21 31.57 7.09
C ASN A 102 0.58 30.10 7.19
N ILE A 103 -0.32 29.30 7.75
CA ILE A 103 -0.14 27.85 7.94
C ILE A 103 -1.15 27.06 7.14
N MET A 104 -0.78 25.80 6.91
CA MET A 104 -1.68 24.71 6.56
C MET A 104 -1.71 23.73 7.71
N ASN A 105 -2.91 23.47 8.25
CA ASN A 105 -3.06 22.47 9.30
C ASN A 105 -2.97 21.06 8.71
N PHE A 106 -2.19 20.24 9.38
CA PHE A 106 -2.13 18.78 9.19
C PHE A 106 -2.66 18.15 10.47
N TRP A 107 -3.44 17.09 10.37
CA TRP A 107 -3.91 16.42 11.57
C TRP A 107 -2.75 15.79 12.37
N ASN A 108 -1.68 15.34 11.69
CA ASN A 108 -0.40 14.95 12.29
C ASN A 108 0.71 14.95 11.21
N GLU A 109 1.91 14.39 11.50
CA GLU A 109 3.02 14.34 10.57
C GLU A 109 3.08 12.97 9.85
N PRO A 110 3.04 12.97 8.48
CA PRO A 110 3.26 11.75 7.69
C PRO A 110 4.62 11.12 8.00
N LEU A 111 4.74 9.80 7.85
CA LEU A 111 6.03 9.11 8.00
C LEU A 111 7.09 9.71 7.06
N PHE A 112 6.71 10.05 5.87
CA PHE A 112 7.60 10.59 4.84
C PHE A 112 7.75 12.13 4.88
N GLY A 113 7.34 12.77 6.00
CA GLY A 113 7.36 14.23 6.18
C GLY A 113 6.22 14.93 5.47
N TYR A 114 6.18 16.25 5.54
CA TYR A 114 5.16 17.09 4.88
C TYR A 114 5.46 17.21 3.39
N TYR A 115 5.28 16.13 2.64
CA TYR A 115 5.57 16.01 1.22
C TYR A 115 4.51 16.70 0.35
N VAL A 116 4.82 16.89 -0.93
CA VAL A 116 3.88 17.30 -1.97
C VAL A 116 3.58 16.12 -2.90
N ASP A 117 2.39 16.12 -3.53
CA ASP A 117 1.92 15.00 -4.37
C ASP A 117 2.75 14.78 -5.65
N THR A 118 3.77 15.58 -5.89
CA THR A 118 4.73 15.42 -7.00
C THR A 118 6.08 14.86 -6.57
N ASP A 119 6.26 14.54 -5.28
CA ASP A 119 7.46 13.88 -4.76
C ASP A 119 7.52 12.43 -5.24
N LYS A 120 8.29 12.17 -6.29
CA LYS A 120 8.36 10.85 -6.95
C LYS A 120 8.86 9.74 -6.01
N TRP A 121 9.69 10.07 -5.03
CA TRP A 121 10.15 9.10 -4.04
C TRP A 121 8.98 8.63 -3.15
N VAL A 122 8.16 9.56 -2.66
CA VAL A 122 6.95 9.22 -1.88
C VAL A 122 5.96 8.43 -2.74
N LEU A 123 5.74 8.87 -3.99
CA LEU A 123 4.85 8.14 -4.91
C LEU A 123 5.33 6.72 -5.19
N TRP A 124 6.66 6.49 -5.22
CA TRP A 124 7.21 5.15 -5.34
C TRP A 124 6.95 4.30 -4.08
N LYS A 125 7.13 4.88 -2.88
CA LYS A 125 6.76 4.20 -1.64
C LYS A 125 5.26 3.84 -1.60
N HIS A 126 4.38 4.73 -2.09
CA HIS A 126 2.96 4.43 -2.23
C HIS A 126 2.70 3.30 -3.24
N ALA A 127 3.42 3.28 -4.38
CA ALA A 127 3.32 2.22 -5.37
C ALA A 127 3.59 0.83 -4.75
N GLU A 128 4.69 0.71 -4.00
CA GLU A 128 5.07 -0.52 -3.31
C GLU A 128 4.08 -0.89 -2.19
N MET A 129 3.82 0.02 -1.28
CA MET A 129 2.98 -0.24 -0.12
C MET A 129 1.56 -0.65 -0.52
N LEU A 130 0.96 0.02 -1.50
CA LEU A 130 -0.39 -0.30 -1.97
C LEU A 130 -0.43 -1.61 -2.77
N ALA A 131 0.64 -1.93 -3.53
CA ALA A 131 0.80 -3.22 -4.18
C ALA A 131 0.93 -4.35 -3.15
N ASP A 132 1.77 -4.17 -2.12
CA ASP A 132 1.97 -5.12 -1.02
C ASP A 132 0.70 -5.33 -0.21
N ALA A 133 -0.09 -4.29 -0.01
CA ALA A 133 -1.39 -4.39 0.64
C ALA A 133 -2.42 -5.18 -0.19
N GLY A 134 -2.23 -5.30 -1.50
CA GLY A 134 -3.17 -5.94 -2.41
C GLY A 134 -4.35 -5.06 -2.77
N VAL A 135 -4.18 -3.73 -2.75
CA VAL A 135 -5.15 -2.75 -3.24
C VAL A 135 -5.24 -2.85 -4.76
N ASP A 136 -6.46 -2.85 -5.31
CA ASP A 136 -6.68 -2.99 -6.75
C ASP A 136 -6.86 -1.64 -7.44
N MET A 137 -7.41 -0.65 -6.74
CA MET A 137 -7.74 0.65 -7.29
C MET A 137 -7.50 1.75 -6.26
N ILE A 138 -6.95 2.88 -6.70
CA ILE A 138 -7.04 4.15 -5.98
C ILE A 138 -7.98 5.09 -6.72
N MET A 139 -8.70 5.91 -5.96
CA MET A 139 -9.65 6.87 -6.50
C MET A 139 -9.27 8.27 -6.07
N PHE A 140 -8.88 9.09 -7.03
CA PHE A 140 -8.46 10.46 -6.79
C PHE A 140 -9.63 11.34 -6.38
N ASP A 141 -9.44 12.12 -5.32
CA ASP A 141 -10.41 13.13 -4.91
C ASP A 141 -10.39 14.35 -5.83
N CYS A 142 -11.48 14.56 -6.55
CA CYS A 142 -11.77 15.72 -7.37
C CYS A 142 -13.17 16.27 -7.03
N THR A 143 -13.54 16.25 -5.74
CA THR A 143 -14.91 16.61 -5.30
C THR A 143 -15.10 18.10 -5.12
N ASN A 144 -14.04 18.90 -5.09
CA ASN A 144 -14.08 20.32 -4.77
C ASN A 144 -14.06 21.21 -6.02
N GLY A 145 -15.25 21.58 -6.49
CA GLY A 145 -15.41 22.41 -7.67
C GLY A 145 -15.03 21.68 -8.96
N ASP A 146 -14.29 22.36 -9.83
CA ASP A 146 -13.79 21.79 -11.09
C ASP A 146 -12.28 21.50 -11.09
N MET A 147 -11.65 21.55 -9.92
CA MET A 147 -10.23 21.29 -9.75
C MET A 147 -9.94 19.78 -9.78
N VAL A 148 -9.09 19.35 -10.70
CA VAL A 148 -8.72 17.93 -10.87
C VAL A 148 -7.26 17.63 -10.51
N TRP A 149 -6.49 18.63 -10.08
CA TRP A 149 -5.11 18.48 -9.61
C TRP A 149 -4.19 17.74 -10.59
N LYS A 150 -4.26 18.10 -11.87
CA LYS A 150 -3.54 17.44 -12.97
C LYS A 150 -2.05 17.16 -12.71
N PRO A 151 -1.23 18.08 -12.15
CA PRO A 151 0.17 17.78 -11.87
C PRO A 151 0.35 16.59 -10.93
N ALA A 152 -0.50 16.46 -9.91
CA ALA A 152 -0.43 15.40 -8.91
C ALA A 152 -0.79 14.02 -9.49
N TYR A 153 -1.97 13.89 -10.13
CA TYR A 153 -2.36 12.57 -10.67
C TYR A 153 -1.47 12.13 -11.85
N MET A 154 -0.94 13.08 -12.65
CA MET A 154 -0.03 12.75 -13.75
C MET A 154 1.33 12.28 -13.24
N ALA A 155 1.88 12.90 -12.17
CA ALA A 155 3.11 12.44 -11.54
C ALA A 155 2.95 11.03 -10.95
N LEU A 156 1.80 10.75 -10.32
CA LEU A 156 1.50 9.41 -9.83
C LEU A 156 1.39 8.39 -10.98
N CYS A 157 0.68 8.72 -12.06
CA CYS A 157 0.56 7.83 -13.22
C CYS A 157 1.92 7.50 -13.83
N GLU A 158 2.83 8.49 -13.93
CA GLU A 158 4.20 8.27 -14.40
C GLU A 158 4.93 7.25 -13.52
N VAL A 159 4.93 7.47 -12.20
CA VAL A 159 5.63 6.58 -11.24
C VAL A 159 4.99 5.20 -11.20
N PHE A 160 3.66 5.09 -11.17
CA PHE A 160 2.98 3.78 -11.13
C PHE A 160 3.18 2.99 -12.43
N SER A 161 3.20 3.68 -13.57
CA SER A 161 3.52 3.04 -14.86
C SER A 161 4.96 2.50 -14.88
N GLU A 162 5.93 3.26 -14.36
CA GLU A 162 7.33 2.81 -14.26
C GLU A 162 7.47 1.64 -13.27
N ALA A 163 6.82 1.72 -12.12
CA ALA A 163 6.79 0.62 -11.14
C ALA A 163 6.22 -0.67 -11.75
N ARG A 164 5.17 -0.57 -12.58
CA ARG A 164 4.61 -1.73 -13.31
C ARG A 164 5.59 -2.33 -14.31
N LYS A 165 6.39 -1.53 -15.01
CA LYS A 165 7.46 -2.03 -15.89
C LYS A 165 8.50 -2.84 -15.12
N ASN A 166 8.75 -2.45 -13.86
CA ASN A 166 9.62 -3.19 -12.93
C ASN A 166 8.94 -4.41 -12.27
N GLY A 167 7.68 -4.70 -12.59
CA GLY A 167 6.96 -5.88 -12.11
C GLY A 167 6.11 -5.65 -10.86
N ILE A 168 6.00 -4.41 -10.36
CA ILE A 168 5.19 -4.06 -9.20
C ILE A 168 3.71 -3.98 -9.61
N ARG A 169 2.84 -4.72 -8.95
CA ARG A 169 1.40 -4.69 -9.17
C ARG A 169 0.75 -3.48 -8.50
N THR A 170 1.06 -2.28 -8.97
CA THR A 170 0.44 -1.07 -8.43
C THR A 170 -1.08 -1.11 -8.59
N PRO A 171 -1.86 -0.42 -7.74
CA PRO A 171 -3.27 -0.19 -8.00
C PRO A 171 -3.50 0.45 -9.36
N GLN A 172 -4.68 0.24 -9.93
CA GLN A 172 -5.19 1.03 -11.04
C GLN A 172 -5.88 2.29 -10.51
N ILE A 173 -6.24 3.22 -11.38
CA ILE A 173 -6.78 4.52 -11.02
C ILE A 173 -8.24 4.70 -11.45
N ALA A 174 -8.99 5.48 -10.66
CA ALA A 174 -10.28 6.06 -10.98
C ALA A 174 -10.36 7.48 -10.40
N PHE A 175 -11.44 8.20 -10.69
CA PHE A 175 -11.66 9.57 -10.19
C PHE A 175 -13.00 9.64 -9.47
N MET A 176 -13.05 10.37 -8.36
CA MET A 176 -14.25 10.73 -7.62
C MET A 176 -14.54 12.22 -7.83
N MET A 177 -15.67 12.52 -8.43
CA MET A 177 -16.13 13.87 -8.74
C MET A 177 -17.18 14.35 -7.73
N GLY A 178 -17.53 15.64 -7.80
CA GLY A 178 -18.53 16.23 -6.92
C GLY A 178 -19.85 15.45 -6.88
N PHE A 179 -20.50 15.45 -5.72
CA PHE A 179 -21.71 14.68 -5.43
C PHE A 179 -22.98 15.35 -5.99
N GLY A 180 -22.99 15.66 -7.28
CA GLY A 180 -24.12 16.21 -8.00
C GLY A 180 -23.79 16.52 -9.47
N ALA A 181 -24.84 16.68 -10.28
CA ALA A 181 -24.73 17.04 -11.71
C ALA A 181 -24.52 18.55 -11.92
N SER A 182 -23.54 19.12 -11.22
CA SER A 182 -23.21 20.55 -11.31
C SER A 182 -22.42 20.88 -12.58
N LYS A 183 -22.31 22.19 -12.88
CA LYS A 183 -21.45 22.69 -13.95
C LYS A 183 -19.98 22.35 -13.68
N ASP A 184 -19.55 22.44 -12.43
CA ASP A 184 -18.18 22.15 -12.02
C ASP A 184 -17.86 20.66 -12.17
N THR A 185 -18.78 19.77 -11.74
CA THR A 185 -18.65 18.32 -11.96
C THR A 185 -18.48 17.98 -13.44
N LYS A 186 -19.29 18.60 -14.34
CA LYS A 186 -19.14 18.44 -15.79
C LYS A 186 -17.78 18.92 -16.29
N SER A 187 -17.33 20.07 -15.81
CA SER A 187 -16.01 20.63 -16.14
C SER A 187 -14.89 19.66 -15.73
N ALA A 188 -14.89 19.18 -14.48
CA ALA A 188 -13.91 18.24 -13.95
C ALA A 188 -13.84 16.94 -14.76
N ILE A 189 -15.00 16.32 -15.07
CA ILE A 189 -15.08 15.12 -15.91
C ILE A 189 -14.48 15.37 -17.28
N SER A 190 -14.82 16.50 -17.92
CA SER A 190 -14.30 16.88 -19.24
C SER A 190 -12.80 17.10 -19.25
N GLN A 191 -12.24 17.67 -18.18
CA GLN A 191 -10.80 17.87 -18.01
C GLN A 191 -10.06 16.52 -17.95
N VAL A 192 -10.45 15.62 -17.04
CA VAL A 192 -9.76 14.32 -16.93
C VAL A 192 -9.92 13.49 -18.19
N TYR A 193 -11.09 13.55 -18.85
CA TYR A 193 -11.30 12.87 -20.13
C TYR A 193 -10.34 13.38 -21.19
N ASN A 194 -10.26 14.69 -21.41
CA ASN A 194 -9.42 15.28 -22.44
C ASN A 194 -7.92 15.18 -22.14
N ASP A 195 -7.53 15.23 -20.87
CA ASP A 195 -6.14 15.24 -20.44
C ASP A 195 -5.50 13.85 -20.36
N LEU A 196 -6.27 12.83 -20.00
CA LEU A 196 -5.75 11.49 -19.71
C LEU A 196 -6.36 10.42 -20.61
N TYR A 197 -7.69 10.34 -20.68
CA TYR A 197 -8.37 9.22 -21.31
C TYR A 197 -8.43 9.33 -22.83
N LYS A 198 -8.84 10.47 -23.36
CA LYS A 198 -8.94 10.69 -24.81
C LYS A 198 -7.60 10.52 -25.55
N PRO A 199 -6.47 11.07 -25.05
CA PRO A 199 -5.16 10.80 -25.65
C PRO A 199 -4.64 9.37 -25.37
N GLY A 200 -5.30 8.61 -24.51
CA GLY A 200 -4.93 7.22 -24.21
C GLY A 200 -3.66 7.08 -23.37
N LEU A 201 -3.39 8.01 -22.46
CA LEU A 201 -2.21 7.96 -21.59
C LEU A 201 -2.42 6.94 -20.46
N TYR A 202 -1.37 6.15 -20.15
CA TYR A 202 -1.34 5.19 -19.03
C TYR A 202 -2.55 4.24 -18.98
N LYS A 203 -2.95 3.67 -20.14
CA LYS A 203 -4.14 2.79 -20.26
C LYS A 203 -4.10 1.59 -19.32
N GLU A 204 -2.92 1.08 -19.02
CA GLU A 204 -2.69 -0.04 -18.10
C GLU A 204 -3.07 0.29 -16.65
N LEU A 205 -3.20 1.57 -16.31
CA LEU A 205 -3.62 2.05 -15.00
C LEU A 205 -5.13 2.30 -14.90
N TRP A 206 -5.91 2.26 -15.98
CA TRP A 206 -7.35 2.57 -15.89
C TRP A 206 -8.12 1.42 -15.28
N PHE A 207 -8.69 1.62 -14.10
CA PHE A 207 -9.52 0.60 -13.47
C PHE A 207 -10.79 0.37 -14.27
N GLN A 208 -10.99 -0.87 -14.71
CA GLN A 208 -12.15 -1.25 -15.53
C GLN A 208 -13.26 -1.79 -14.64
N TRP A 209 -14.48 -1.25 -14.82
CA TRP A 209 -15.67 -1.76 -14.16
C TRP A 209 -16.77 -1.99 -15.19
N LYS A 210 -17.32 -3.21 -15.21
CA LYS A 210 -18.34 -3.62 -16.20
C LYS A 210 -17.90 -3.29 -17.65
N GLY A 211 -16.62 -3.47 -17.96
CA GLY A 211 -16.05 -3.36 -19.32
C GLY A 211 -15.65 -1.97 -19.79
N LYS A 212 -15.72 -0.95 -18.94
CA LYS A 212 -15.30 0.43 -19.23
C LYS A 212 -14.52 1.03 -18.07
N PRO A 213 -13.68 2.07 -18.29
CA PRO A 213 -13.05 2.80 -17.18
C PRO A 213 -14.09 3.31 -16.17
N LEU A 214 -13.82 3.12 -14.88
CA LEU A 214 -14.69 3.57 -13.80
C LEU A 214 -14.51 5.07 -13.55
N ILE A 215 -15.64 5.76 -13.32
CA ILE A 215 -15.65 7.11 -12.74
C ILE A 215 -16.77 7.22 -11.70
N MET A 216 -16.46 7.69 -10.49
CA MET A 216 -17.48 8.02 -9.49
C MET A 216 -17.97 9.44 -9.76
N ALA A 217 -19.02 9.54 -10.58
CA ALA A 217 -19.56 10.81 -11.03
C ALA A 217 -21.02 10.67 -11.48
N TYR A 218 -21.73 11.80 -11.54
CA TYR A 218 -23.09 11.88 -12.08
C TYR A 218 -23.07 11.92 -13.60
N PRO A 219 -23.77 11.02 -14.32
CA PRO A 219 -23.80 10.96 -15.79
C PRO A 219 -24.76 11.99 -16.42
N ASP A 220 -25.44 12.79 -15.58
CA ASP A 220 -26.46 13.75 -16.03
C ASP A 220 -25.80 14.96 -16.70
N ASN A 221 -26.31 15.39 -17.84
CA ASN A 221 -25.79 16.53 -18.62
C ASN A 221 -24.34 16.39 -19.16
N ILE A 222 -23.81 15.16 -19.21
CA ILE A 222 -22.49 14.87 -19.76
C ILE A 222 -22.57 14.63 -21.26
N ASP A 223 -21.53 15.06 -22.00
CA ASP A 223 -21.46 14.87 -23.45
C ASP A 223 -21.54 13.39 -23.82
N PRO A 224 -22.29 13.03 -24.90
CA PRO A 224 -22.52 11.63 -25.26
C PRO A 224 -21.24 10.80 -25.46
N GLU A 225 -20.18 11.38 -26.02
CA GLU A 225 -18.88 10.74 -26.19
C GLU A 225 -18.32 10.27 -24.84
N ILE A 226 -18.26 11.18 -23.87
CA ILE A 226 -17.75 10.93 -22.52
C ILE A 226 -18.67 9.96 -21.77
N LYS A 227 -19.99 10.14 -21.88
CA LYS A 227 -20.97 9.27 -21.23
C LYS A 227 -20.86 7.82 -21.71
N ASN A 228 -20.58 7.60 -22.97
CA ASN A 228 -20.41 6.27 -23.54
C ASN A 228 -19.05 5.63 -23.22
N PHE A 229 -18.05 6.44 -22.84
CA PHE A 229 -16.70 5.99 -22.56
C PHE A 229 -16.56 5.35 -21.17
N PHE A 230 -17.19 5.93 -20.13
CA PHE A 230 -17.05 5.49 -18.74
C PHE A 230 -18.19 4.58 -18.27
N THR A 231 -17.90 3.78 -17.25
CA THR A 231 -18.90 3.28 -16.30
C THR A 231 -19.05 4.28 -15.17
N PHE A 232 -20.24 4.90 -15.09
CA PHE A 232 -20.55 5.90 -14.06
C PHE A 232 -21.12 5.22 -12.81
N ARG A 233 -20.63 5.65 -11.65
CA ARG A 233 -21.19 5.36 -10.33
C ARG A 233 -21.25 6.65 -9.53
N PRO A 234 -22.41 7.35 -9.48
CA PRO A 234 -22.53 8.60 -8.72
C PRO A 234 -22.25 8.38 -7.23
N GLY A 235 -21.50 9.27 -6.62
CA GLY A 235 -21.21 9.21 -5.19
C GLY A 235 -22.44 9.56 -4.33
N GLN A 236 -22.69 8.76 -3.29
CA GLN A 236 -23.73 9.02 -2.29
C GLN A 236 -23.18 9.98 -1.22
N PRO A 237 -23.73 11.20 -1.07
CA PRO A 237 -23.20 12.18 -0.11
C PRO A 237 -23.64 11.96 1.34
N VAL A 238 -24.68 11.17 1.56
CA VAL A 238 -25.30 10.98 2.90
C VAL A 238 -24.84 9.67 3.50
N TYR A 239 -24.31 9.70 4.72
CA TYR A 239 -23.58 8.58 5.35
C TYR A 239 -24.46 7.53 6.04
N ASN A 240 -25.76 7.73 6.14
CA ASN A 240 -26.63 6.89 6.99
C ASN A 240 -27.93 6.42 6.33
N LYS A 241 -28.10 6.67 5.03
CA LYS A 241 -29.36 6.35 4.33
C LYS A 241 -29.27 5.25 3.29
N GLY A 242 -28.07 4.84 2.92
CA GLY A 242 -27.88 3.94 1.79
C GLY A 242 -28.20 4.60 0.44
N PRO A 243 -28.29 3.81 -0.65
CA PRO A 243 -28.35 4.35 -2.01
C PRO A 243 -29.69 5.06 -2.29
N GLU A 244 -29.63 6.34 -2.62
CA GLU A 244 -30.80 7.12 -3.11
C GLU A 244 -31.07 6.91 -4.61
N ARG A 245 -30.08 6.41 -5.36
CA ARG A 245 -30.20 5.98 -6.76
C ARG A 245 -29.74 4.53 -6.90
N LYS A 246 -30.24 3.84 -7.91
CA LYS A 246 -29.89 2.42 -8.18
C LYS A 246 -28.43 2.23 -8.56
N ASP A 247 -27.76 3.27 -9.08
CA ASP A 247 -26.39 3.27 -9.57
C ASP A 247 -25.40 3.97 -8.63
N HIS A 248 -25.85 4.42 -7.44
CA HIS A 248 -24.98 5.06 -6.44
C HIS A 248 -23.94 4.11 -5.87
N TRP A 249 -22.75 4.66 -5.58
CA TRP A 249 -21.73 4.08 -4.69
C TRP A 249 -21.56 4.96 -3.46
N GLY A 250 -21.25 4.34 -2.31
CA GLY A 250 -20.85 5.06 -1.10
C GLY A 250 -19.39 5.51 -1.18
N TRP A 251 -19.07 6.65 -0.56
CA TRP A 251 -17.69 7.04 -0.36
C TRP A 251 -17.26 7.00 1.11
N LEU A 252 -18.19 7.26 2.00
CA LEU A 252 -18.05 7.17 3.46
C LEU A 252 -19.42 6.85 4.04
N GLU A 253 -19.50 5.95 5.03
CA GLU A 253 -20.72 5.67 5.78
C GLU A 253 -20.42 5.42 7.26
N ILE A 254 -21.44 5.60 8.09
CA ILE A 254 -21.42 5.15 9.47
C ILE A 254 -21.82 3.68 9.58
N TYR A 255 -21.44 3.02 10.68
CA TYR A 255 -21.88 1.65 10.98
C TYR A 255 -23.38 1.60 11.36
N PRO A 256 -24.17 0.59 10.88
CA PRO A 256 -23.81 -0.41 9.87
C PRO A 256 -23.88 0.16 8.46
N GLN A 257 -22.84 -0.05 7.67
CA GLN A 257 -22.77 0.45 6.29
C GLN A 257 -23.76 -0.28 5.37
N HIS A 258 -24.23 0.39 4.34
CA HIS A 258 -25.13 -0.17 3.34
C HIS A 258 -24.36 -0.80 2.17
N GLY A 259 -24.97 -1.78 1.51
CA GLY A 259 -24.54 -2.25 0.21
C GLY A 259 -25.10 -1.38 -0.91
N PHE A 260 -24.26 -1.05 -1.88
CA PHE A 260 -24.60 -0.22 -3.04
C PHE A 260 -24.66 -1.07 -4.31
N VAL A 261 -25.61 -0.75 -5.21
CA VAL A 261 -25.90 -1.47 -6.47
C VAL A 261 -26.12 -2.96 -6.22
N LYS A 262 -27.37 -3.31 -5.92
CA LYS A 262 -27.73 -4.71 -5.70
C LYS A 262 -27.78 -5.47 -7.03
N ASN A 263 -27.03 -6.55 -7.13
CA ASN A 263 -27.02 -7.48 -8.26
C ASN A 263 -28.21 -8.44 -8.25
N ASP A 264 -28.48 -9.11 -9.37
CA ASP A 264 -29.60 -10.06 -9.51
C ASP A 264 -29.48 -11.28 -8.58
N ASP A 265 -28.25 -11.68 -8.22
CA ASP A 265 -27.98 -12.78 -7.28
C ASP A 265 -28.11 -12.38 -5.80
N GLY A 266 -28.46 -11.11 -5.54
CA GLY A 266 -28.62 -10.55 -4.20
C GLY A 266 -27.32 -10.00 -3.58
N SER A 267 -26.18 -10.14 -4.25
CA SER A 267 -24.92 -9.49 -3.86
C SER A 267 -24.98 -7.98 -4.11
N PHE A 268 -23.94 -7.26 -3.62
CA PHE A 268 -23.77 -5.83 -3.86
C PHE A 268 -22.49 -5.56 -4.64
N GLU A 269 -22.48 -4.54 -5.50
CA GLU A 269 -21.25 -4.12 -6.16
C GLU A 269 -20.26 -3.53 -5.17
N GLN A 270 -20.71 -2.68 -4.24
CA GLN A 270 -19.80 -1.90 -3.40
C GLN A 270 -20.33 -1.72 -1.98
N MET A 271 -19.40 -1.60 -1.04
CA MET A 271 -19.60 -1.14 0.34
C MET A 271 -18.39 -0.33 0.79
N THR A 272 -18.59 0.66 1.68
CA THR A 272 -17.48 1.46 2.21
C THR A 272 -16.99 0.94 3.56
N VAL A 273 -15.73 1.24 3.89
CA VAL A 273 -15.18 1.14 5.23
C VAL A 273 -14.29 2.35 5.52
N GLY A 274 -14.43 2.93 6.71
CA GLY A 274 -13.64 4.09 7.13
C GLY A 274 -13.01 3.87 8.51
N THR A 275 -12.05 4.71 8.87
CA THR A 275 -11.37 4.65 10.18
C THR A 275 -12.03 5.56 11.21
N SER A 276 -12.64 6.64 10.78
CA SER A 276 -13.41 7.58 11.57
C SER A 276 -14.40 8.35 10.70
N GLN A 277 -15.39 9.00 11.29
CA GLN A 277 -16.43 9.72 10.55
C GLN A 277 -16.72 11.07 11.21
N ASN A 278 -16.90 12.10 10.40
CA ASN A 278 -17.38 13.42 10.79
C ASN A 278 -18.89 13.36 11.11
N TRP A 279 -19.21 12.55 12.11
CA TRP A 279 -20.57 12.22 12.52
C TRP A 279 -20.68 12.09 14.03
N THR A 280 -21.76 12.57 14.62
CA THR A 280 -22.12 12.34 16.02
C THR A 280 -23.44 11.60 16.13
N LYS A 281 -23.64 10.90 17.22
CA LYS A 281 -24.89 10.17 17.46
C LYS A 281 -26.08 11.12 17.66
N GLU A 282 -25.83 12.28 18.24
CA GLU A 282 -26.85 13.25 18.62
C GLU A 282 -27.29 14.12 17.43
N ASN A 283 -26.33 14.61 16.64
CA ASN A 283 -26.58 15.65 15.64
C ASN A 283 -26.33 15.19 14.19
N GLY A 284 -25.88 13.95 13.99
CA GLY A 284 -25.52 13.47 12.66
C GLY A 284 -24.24 14.08 12.13
N LEU A 285 -24.24 14.60 10.88
CA LEU A 285 -23.09 15.23 10.24
C LEU A 285 -22.57 16.41 11.06
N ASN A 286 -21.33 16.31 11.52
CA ASN A 286 -20.65 17.30 12.35
C ASN A 286 -19.15 17.32 12.07
N PRO A 287 -18.41 18.40 12.42
CA PRO A 287 -16.96 18.42 12.29
C PRO A 287 -16.29 17.29 13.08
N MET A 288 -15.10 16.87 12.63
CA MET A 288 -14.28 15.87 13.33
C MET A 288 -13.89 16.26 14.76
N ASN A 289 -13.80 17.56 15.04
CA ASN A 289 -13.55 18.07 16.40
C ASN A 289 -14.83 18.31 17.22
N ALA A 290 -15.99 17.87 16.75
CA ALA A 290 -17.22 17.94 17.53
C ALA A 290 -17.17 16.96 18.71
N LYS A 291 -17.75 17.35 19.84
CA LYS A 291 -17.88 16.46 21.00
C LYS A 291 -18.71 15.23 20.59
N GLY A 292 -18.12 14.04 20.74
CA GLY A 292 -18.78 12.77 20.37
C GLY A 292 -18.66 12.40 18.90
N ALA A 293 -17.80 13.06 18.11
CA ALA A 293 -17.47 12.63 16.77
C ALA A 293 -16.90 11.20 16.79
N PHE A 294 -17.20 10.42 15.74
CA PHE A 294 -16.81 9.00 15.67
C PHE A 294 -15.34 8.87 15.29
N GLY A 295 -14.48 8.81 16.31
CA GLY A 295 -13.03 8.65 16.12
C GLY A 295 -12.61 7.22 15.78
N ARG A 296 -11.29 7.03 15.64
CA ARG A 296 -10.65 5.74 15.33
C ARG A 296 -10.91 4.66 16.39
N SER A 297 -11.12 5.06 17.64
CA SER A 297 -11.39 4.17 18.76
C SER A 297 -12.88 4.07 19.14
N TYR A 298 -13.76 4.69 18.35
CA TYR A 298 -15.21 4.54 18.48
C TYR A 298 -15.70 3.19 17.94
N THR A 299 -16.70 2.61 18.62
CA THR A 299 -17.52 1.53 18.06
C THR A 299 -18.98 1.78 18.34
N ASN A 300 -19.85 1.34 17.46
CA ASN A 300 -21.30 1.45 17.67
C ASN A 300 -21.76 0.73 18.95
N LYS A 301 -21.09 -0.38 19.28
CA LYS A 301 -21.43 -1.18 20.47
C LYS A 301 -20.99 -0.53 21.77
N ASN A 302 -19.79 0.05 21.84
CA ASN A 302 -19.16 0.46 23.09
C ASN A 302 -18.96 2.00 23.20
N GLY A 303 -19.28 2.76 22.13
CA GLY A 303 -18.97 4.19 22.05
C GLY A 303 -17.47 4.45 21.91
N GLN A 304 -17.05 5.65 22.29
CA GLN A 304 -15.66 6.10 22.23
C GLN A 304 -14.81 5.45 23.32
N ASN A 305 -13.72 4.79 22.95
CA ASN A 305 -12.72 4.31 23.91
C ASN A 305 -11.78 5.48 24.28
N THR A 306 -11.78 5.88 25.53
CA THR A 306 -11.02 7.04 26.05
C THR A 306 -9.63 6.69 26.58
N ASN A 307 -9.18 5.45 26.44
CA ASN A 307 -7.80 5.08 26.80
C ASN A 307 -6.82 5.86 25.93
N LYS A 308 -5.71 6.32 26.53
CA LYS A 308 -4.73 7.21 25.89
C LYS A 308 -4.25 6.74 24.50
N ASP A 309 -4.05 5.44 24.33
CA ASP A 309 -3.49 4.87 23.09
C ASP A 309 -4.54 4.10 22.25
N ALA A 310 -5.83 4.33 22.54
CA ALA A 310 -6.93 3.61 21.88
C ALA A 310 -6.96 3.82 20.36
N HIS A 311 -6.53 4.99 19.87
CA HIS A 311 -6.41 5.32 18.44
C HIS A 311 -5.49 4.36 17.65
N GLN A 312 -4.57 3.66 18.33
CA GLN A 312 -3.65 2.73 17.66
C GLN A 312 -4.32 1.43 17.18
N TYR A 313 -5.45 1.03 17.80
CA TYR A 313 -6.07 -0.28 17.59
C TYR A 313 -7.00 -0.35 16.38
N GLY A 314 -7.47 0.80 15.87
CA GLY A 314 -8.39 0.87 14.72
C GLY A 314 -9.71 0.14 14.98
N LEU A 315 -10.36 0.43 16.12
CA LEU A 315 -11.58 -0.27 16.53
C LEU A 315 -12.75 0.03 15.57
N ASN A 316 -12.94 1.30 15.19
CA ASN A 316 -13.93 1.72 14.20
C ASN A 316 -13.70 1.03 12.85
N PHE A 317 -12.45 1.07 12.37
CA PHE A 317 -12.06 0.44 11.12
C PHE A 317 -12.33 -1.07 11.12
N GLN A 318 -12.03 -1.77 12.23
CA GLN A 318 -12.29 -3.19 12.34
C GLN A 318 -13.79 -3.51 12.40
N GLU A 319 -14.59 -2.73 13.14
CA GLU A 319 -16.05 -2.91 13.20
C GLU A 319 -16.68 -2.79 11.81
N GLN A 320 -16.27 -1.81 11.02
CA GLN A 320 -16.76 -1.62 9.65
C GLN A 320 -16.31 -2.75 8.71
N TRP A 321 -15.05 -3.19 8.81
CA TRP A 321 -14.58 -4.36 8.05
C TRP A 321 -15.31 -5.64 8.44
N ASP A 322 -15.54 -5.88 9.73
CA ASP A 322 -16.26 -7.06 10.20
C ASP A 322 -17.71 -7.11 9.69
N HIS A 323 -18.30 -5.93 9.47
CA HIS A 323 -19.61 -5.84 8.83
C HIS A 323 -19.50 -6.15 7.33
N ALA A 324 -18.59 -5.51 6.61
CA ALA A 324 -18.40 -5.72 5.17
C ALA A 324 -18.05 -7.18 4.83
N LEU A 325 -17.22 -7.85 5.64
CA LEU A 325 -16.85 -9.25 5.47
C LEU A 325 -18.02 -10.24 5.62
N LYS A 326 -19.10 -9.85 6.27
CA LYS A 326 -20.33 -10.65 6.40
C LYS A 326 -21.28 -10.46 5.22
N GLN A 327 -21.06 -9.44 4.40
CA GLN A 327 -21.88 -9.16 3.23
C GLN A 327 -21.28 -9.80 1.97
N ASN A 328 -22.13 -10.17 1.03
CA ASN A 328 -21.67 -10.58 -0.29
C ASN A 328 -21.49 -9.34 -1.17
N VAL A 329 -20.29 -8.77 -1.18
CA VAL A 329 -19.93 -7.55 -1.90
C VAL A 329 -18.76 -7.82 -2.84
N GLU A 330 -18.77 -7.20 -4.06
CA GLU A 330 -17.68 -7.34 -5.04
C GLU A 330 -16.49 -6.43 -4.71
N LEU A 331 -16.76 -5.17 -4.33
CA LEU A 331 -15.73 -4.17 -4.05
C LEU A 331 -15.93 -3.52 -2.67
N VAL A 332 -14.89 -3.52 -1.86
CA VAL A 332 -14.83 -2.69 -0.64
C VAL A 332 -14.02 -1.43 -0.94
N PHE A 333 -14.61 -0.27 -0.68
CA PHE A 333 -13.97 1.04 -0.83
C PHE A 333 -13.54 1.58 0.53
N VAL A 334 -12.24 1.80 0.71
CA VAL A 334 -11.63 2.27 1.96
C VAL A 334 -11.43 3.77 1.91
N THR A 335 -11.90 4.48 2.92
CA THR A 335 -11.73 5.94 3.06
C THR A 335 -10.90 6.23 4.30
N GLY A 336 -9.65 6.63 4.21
CA GLY A 336 -8.81 7.13 3.11
C GLY A 336 -7.36 6.68 3.25
N TRP A 337 -6.48 7.13 2.34
CA TRP A 337 -5.05 6.83 2.40
C TRP A 337 -4.24 7.95 3.05
N ASN A 338 -4.25 9.15 2.44
CA ASN A 338 -3.27 10.20 2.68
C ASN A 338 -3.84 11.63 2.75
N GLU A 339 -5.05 11.84 3.21
CA GLU A 339 -5.62 13.17 3.42
C GLU A 339 -5.05 13.81 4.70
N TRP A 340 -3.79 14.25 4.64
CA TRP A 340 -3.09 14.81 5.79
C TRP A 340 -3.54 16.22 6.17
N ILE A 341 -4.07 17.00 5.22
CA ILE A 341 -4.49 18.37 5.44
C ILE A 341 -5.80 18.40 6.23
N ALA A 342 -5.79 19.14 7.34
CA ALA A 342 -6.96 19.38 8.17
C ALA A 342 -7.52 20.78 7.90
N GLY A 343 -8.51 20.85 7.02
CA GLY A 343 -9.21 22.12 6.71
C GLY A 343 -9.84 22.72 7.97
N ARG A 344 -9.55 23.99 8.24
CA ARG A 344 -10.02 24.70 9.43
C ARG A 344 -10.89 25.87 9.05
N TYR A 345 -12.11 25.93 9.58
CA TYR A 345 -13.13 26.94 9.25
C TYR A 345 -13.57 27.70 10.50
N GLU A 346 -13.95 28.98 10.33
CA GLU A 346 -14.47 29.78 11.45
C GLU A 346 -15.72 29.15 12.05
N THR A 347 -16.62 28.64 11.19
CA THR A 347 -17.83 27.91 11.60
C THR A 347 -18.21 26.89 10.54
N TRP A 348 -18.62 25.68 10.94
CA TRP A 348 -19.25 24.67 10.09
C TRP A 348 -20.21 23.83 10.93
N GLN A 349 -21.43 23.57 10.44
CA GLN A 349 -22.50 22.88 11.18
C GLN A 349 -22.70 23.48 12.60
N ASP A 350 -22.78 24.82 12.65
CA ASP A 350 -22.95 25.62 13.88
C ASP A 350 -21.83 25.47 14.94
N GLN A 351 -20.77 24.72 14.64
CA GLN A 351 -19.62 24.61 15.52
C GLN A 351 -18.55 25.64 15.16
N PRO A 352 -18.08 26.46 16.12
CA PRO A 352 -16.94 27.34 15.93
C PRO A 352 -15.63 26.56 15.84
N ASN A 353 -14.63 27.13 15.14
CA ASN A 353 -13.31 26.54 14.94
C ASN A 353 -13.40 25.10 14.42
N ALA A 354 -14.18 24.90 13.37
CA ALA A 354 -14.56 23.60 12.86
C ALA A 354 -13.47 22.97 11.97
N PHE A 355 -13.28 21.66 12.12
CA PHE A 355 -12.47 20.81 11.28
C PHE A 355 -13.38 19.74 10.64
N PRO A 356 -13.92 19.97 9.43
CA PRO A 356 -14.92 19.09 8.85
C PRO A 356 -14.46 17.66 8.59
N ASP A 357 -13.28 17.46 8.01
CA ASP A 357 -12.87 16.17 7.43
C ASP A 357 -11.73 15.48 8.17
N GLN A 358 -10.78 16.25 8.69
CA GLN A 358 -9.59 15.78 9.41
C GLN A 358 -9.32 16.70 10.59
N PHE A 359 -8.88 16.17 11.73
CA PHE A 359 -8.68 17.00 12.92
C PHE A 359 -7.40 16.67 13.70
N ASP A 360 -7.35 15.50 14.34
CA ASP A 360 -6.24 15.03 15.14
C ASP A 360 -5.98 13.53 14.92
N THR A 361 -5.06 12.94 15.70
CA THR A 361 -4.73 11.51 15.56
C THR A 361 -5.92 10.58 15.81
N GLU A 362 -6.86 10.95 16.67
CA GLU A 362 -8.07 10.16 16.94
C GLU A 362 -9.13 10.36 15.85
N HIS A 363 -9.30 11.60 15.41
CA HIS A 363 -10.36 12.01 14.49
C HIS A 363 -9.79 12.37 13.13
N SER A 364 -9.29 11.34 12.44
CA SER A 364 -8.74 11.40 11.07
C SER A 364 -8.99 10.09 10.36
N ARG A 365 -9.10 10.12 9.01
CA ARG A 365 -9.56 8.97 8.21
C ARG A 365 -8.45 8.13 7.61
N ASP A 366 -7.20 8.60 7.61
CA ASP A 366 -6.15 8.06 6.78
C ASP A 366 -5.35 6.95 7.45
N ILE A 367 -4.80 6.08 6.61
CA ILE A 367 -4.12 4.86 7.01
C ILE A 367 -2.67 4.78 6.54
N GLU A 368 -2.20 5.79 5.78
CA GLU A 368 -0.78 5.94 5.48
C GLU A 368 0.02 6.00 6.79
N PRO A 369 1.19 5.34 6.88
CA PRO A 369 2.02 5.39 8.08
C PRO A 369 2.41 6.82 8.49
N MET A 370 2.48 7.02 9.80
CA MET A 370 2.78 8.32 10.40
C MET A 370 3.98 8.27 11.35
N LYS A 371 4.56 9.42 11.63
CA LYS A 371 5.53 9.56 12.71
C LYS A 371 4.82 9.56 14.06
N GLY A 372 5.24 8.67 14.96
CA GLY A 372 4.55 8.49 16.26
C GLY A 372 3.11 7.98 16.09
N GLY A 373 2.21 8.31 17.03
CA GLY A 373 0.80 7.94 16.94
C GLY A 373 0.58 6.44 16.69
N HIS A 374 -0.14 6.12 15.62
CA HIS A 374 -0.40 4.72 15.26
C HIS A 374 0.68 4.09 14.37
N GLN A 375 1.74 4.84 13.98
CA GLN A 375 2.81 4.36 13.10
C GLN A 375 2.25 3.66 11.83
N ASP A 376 2.57 2.37 11.64
CA ASP A 376 2.15 1.54 10.52
C ASP A 376 1.01 0.54 10.87
N ASN A 377 0.39 0.66 12.04
CA ASN A 377 -0.61 -0.30 12.52
C ASN A 377 -1.84 -0.42 11.62
N TYR A 378 -2.33 0.69 11.05
CA TYR A 378 -3.49 0.69 10.15
C TYR A 378 -3.16 0.08 8.79
N TYR A 379 -1.94 0.26 8.33
CA TYR A 379 -1.45 -0.35 7.10
C TYR A 379 -1.52 -1.88 7.20
N TYR A 380 -0.99 -2.48 8.28
CA TYR A 380 -1.07 -3.92 8.50
C TYR A 380 -2.47 -4.41 8.82
N GLN A 381 -3.29 -3.58 9.47
CA GLN A 381 -4.72 -3.89 9.66
C GLN A 381 -5.49 -3.91 8.33
N LEU A 382 -5.20 -2.99 7.42
CA LEU A 382 -5.74 -3.01 6.05
C LEU A 382 -5.36 -4.32 5.35
N ILE A 383 -4.09 -4.69 5.33
CA ILE A 383 -3.60 -5.93 4.72
C ILE A 383 -4.31 -7.16 5.29
N ALA A 384 -4.45 -7.22 6.61
CA ALA A 384 -5.13 -8.32 7.29
C ALA A 384 -6.59 -8.47 6.81
N ASN A 385 -7.30 -7.36 6.65
CA ASN A 385 -8.69 -7.35 6.21
C ASN A 385 -8.81 -7.62 4.70
N ILE A 386 -7.91 -7.09 3.87
CA ILE A 386 -7.84 -7.44 2.45
C ILE A 386 -7.65 -8.94 2.25
N ARG A 387 -6.75 -9.58 3.01
CA ARG A 387 -6.55 -11.03 2.97
C ARG A 387 -7.81 -11.81 3.39
N ARG A 388 -8.51 -11.38 4.44
CA ARG A 388 -9.79 -11.98 4.83
C ARG A 388 -10.86 -11.85 3.74
N PHE A 389 -10.87 -10.72 3.06
CA PHE A 389 -11.85 -10.43 2.01
C PHE A 389 -11.54 -11.18 0.71
N LYS A 390 -10.30 -11.08 0.24
CA LYS A 390 -9.88 -11.60 -1.07
C LYS A 390 -9.33 -13.03 -1.03
N GLY A 391 -8.96 -13.56 0.14
CA GLY A 391 -8.14 -14.78 0.22
C GLY A 391 -6.68 -14.50 -0.18
N MET A 392 -5.93 -15.56 -0.45
CA MET A 392 -4.53 -15.47 -0.89
C MET A 392 -4.10 -16.70 -1.71
N PRO A 393 -3.04 -16.61 -2.54
CA PRO A 393 -2.45 -17.77 -3.19
C PRO A 393 -1.86 -18.76 -2.17
N ALA A 394 -1.75 -20.03 -2.55
CA ALA A 394 -1.10 -21.03 -1.71
C ALA A 394 0.42 -20.75 -1.64
N PRO A 395 1.04 -20.82 -0.45
CA PRO A 395 2.49 -20.67 -0.32
C PRO A 395 3.25 -21.73 -1.13
N GLU A 396 4.37 -21.33 -1.75
CA GLU A 396 5.25 -22.25 -2.48
C GLU A 396 5.99 -23.18 -1.49
N LYS A 397 6.13 -24.46 -1.87
CA LYS A 397 6.80 -25.46 -1.03
C LYS A 397 8.32 -25.39 -1.17
N ALA A 398 9.04 -25.63 -0.08
CA ALA A 398 10.49 -25.74 -0.11
C ALA A 398 10.95 -26.97 -0.91
N SER A 399 12.06 -26.79 -1.65
CA SER A 399 12.76 -27.88 -2.35
C SER A 399 13.25 -28.95 -1.39
N ALA A 400 13.57 -30.14 -1.92
CA ALA A 400 14.29 -31.17 -1.19
C ALA A 400 15.63 -30.65 -0.63
N ALA A 401 16.19 -31.38 0.34
CA ALA A 401 17.50 -31.05 0.88
C ALA A 401 18.56 -31.02 -0.25
N LYS A 402 19.39 -29.99 -0.24
CA LYS A 402 20.44 -29.75 -1.23
C LYS A 402 21.63 -29.06 -0.55
N THR A 403 22.81 -29.64 -0.69
CA THR A 403 24.06 -29.00 -0.26
C THR A 403 24.44 -27.95 -1.30
N ILE A 404 24.84 -26.77 -0.87
CA ILE A 404 25.38 -25.70 -1.70
C ILE A 404 26.90 -25.64 -1.48
N SER A 405 27.66 -25.70 -2.56
CA SER A 405 29.12 -25.51 -2.54
C SER A 405 29.42 -24.03 -2.35
N MET A 406 30.25 -23.70 -1.37
CA MET A 406 30.65 -22.31 -1.16
C MET A 406 31.86 -21.98 -2.03
N ASP A 407 31.75 -22.17 -3.35
CA ASP A 407 32.86 -22.00 -4.32
C ASP A 407 32.74 -20.71 -5.17
N GLY A 408 31.77 -19.86 -4.88
CA GLY A 408 31.53 -18.60 -5.59
C GLY A 408 30.80 -18.77 -6.92
N LYS A 409 30.28 -19.98 -7.22
CA LYS A 409 29.37 -20.24 -8.33
C LYS A 409 27.95 -20.39 -7.81
N PHE A 410 27.01 -19.79 -8.48
CA PHE A 410 25.63 -19.70 -8.02
C PHE A 410 24.65 -20.58 -8.82
N ASP A 411 25.14 -21.43 -9.74
CA ASP A 411 24.33 -22.30 -10.59
C ASP A 411 23.45 -23.26 -9.79
N GLU A 412 23.91 -23.66 -8.60
CA GLU A 412 23.17 -24.55 -7.70
C GLU A 412 21.87 -23.94 -7.20
N TRP A 413 21.75 -22.61 -7.20
CA TRP A 413 20.56 -21.89 -6.75
C TRP A 413 19.43 -21.82 -7.77
N VAL A 414 19.69 -22.13 -9.07
CA VAL A 414 18.72 -21.96 -10.16
C VAL A 414 17.38 -22.61 -9.85
N ASN A 415 17.36 -23.85 -9.36
CA ASN A 415 16.13 -24.62 -9.12
C ASN A 415 15.74 -24.69 -7.64
N VAL A 416 16.31 -23.85 -6.77
CA VAL A 416 15.94 -23.82 -5.36
C VAL A 416 14.65 -23.06 -5.17
N LYS A 417 13.70 -23.64 -4.40
CA LYS A 417 12.40 -23.09 -4.08
C LYS A 417 12.17 -23.05 -2.54
N PRO A 418 11.36 -22.12 -2.02
CA PRO A 418 10.67 -21.06 -2.76
C PRO A 418 11.65 -20.00 -3.30
N GLU A 419 11.22 -19.34 -4.37
CA GLU A 419 11.87 -18.14 -4.88
C GLU A 419 11.09 -16.92 -4.40
N PHE A 420 11.68 -16.21 -3.46
CA PHE A 420 11.09 -14.99 -2.91
C PHE A 420 11.50 -13.80 -3.78
N ILE A 421 10.51 -13.12 -4.32
CA ILE A 421 10.73 -11.92 -5.16
C ILE A 421 10.56 -10.68 -4.29
N ALA A 422 11.41 -9.68 -4.51
CA ALA A 422 11.29 -8.34 -3.95
C ALA A 422 11.05 -7.30 -5.06
N HIS A 423 10.69 -6.10 -4.68
CA HIS A 423 10.43 -5.01 -5.63
C HIS A 423 11.74 -4.51 -6.24
N LYS A 424 11.76 -4.40 -7.55
CA LYS A 424 12.89 -3.84 -8.29
C LYS A 424 12.71 -2.34 -8.51
N GLY A 425 13.80 -1.57 -8.41
CA GLY A 425 13.83 -0.14 -8.73
C GLY A 425 13.40 0.76 -7.57
N ASN A 426 13.37 0.24 -6.34
CA ASN A 426 12.92 0.95 -5.15
C ASN A 426 14.04 1.70 -4.40
N THR A 427 15.27 1.58 -4.85
CA THR A 427 16.44 2.25 -4.27
C THR A 427 16.68 3.66 -4.83
N ILE A 428 15.64 4.26 -5.41
CA ILE A 428 15.71 5.63 -5.92
C ILE A 428 16.05 6.63 -4.80
N HIS A 429 16.84 7.63 -5.16
CA HIS A 429 17.17 8.70 -4.22
C HIS A 429 16.06 9.75 -4.20
N ARG A 430 15.83 10.32 -3.02
CA ARG A 430 14.94 11.44 -2.83
C ARG A 430 15.72 12.74 -2.88
N ASP A 431 15.22 13.69 -3.67
CA ASP A 431 15.68 15.07 -3.76
C ASP A 431 14.46 15.91 -4.18
N ALA A 432 13.66 16.32 -3.20
CA ALA A 432 12.34 16.89 -3.45
C ALA A 432 11.98 18.00 -2.47
N ASP A 433 11.29 19.01 -2.97
CA ASP A 433 10.70 20.04 -2.13
C ASP A 433 9.42 19.54 -1.47
N GLY A 434 9.19 20.01 -0.24
CA GLY A 434 7.98 19.82 0.53
C GLY A 434 7.28 21.16 0.83
N PHE A 435 6.44 21.17 1.86
CA PHE A 435 5.71 22.37 2.27
C PHE A 435 6.66 23.47 2.73
N ALA A 436 6.31 24.74 2.39
CA ALA A 436 7.02 25.96 2.78
C ALA A 436 8.52 25.98 2.47
N GLY A 437 8.93 25.37 1.38
CA GLY A 437 10.33 25.30 0.99
C GLY A 437 11.16 24.32 1.83
N THR A 438 10.53 23.44 2.60
CA THR A 438 11.20 22.27 3.17
C THR A 438 11.78 21.43 2.03
N HIS A 439 13.02 20.98 2.20
CA HIS A 439 13.70 20.14 1.21
C HIS A 439 14.03 18.79 1.82
N TYR A 440 13.64 17.72 1.15
CA TYR A 440 13.85 16.35 1.61
C TYR A 440 14.89 15.64 0.73
N THR A 441 15.90 15.08 1.36
CA THR A 441 16.91 14.26 0.70
C THR A 441 16.97 12.88 1.34
N ASN A 442 17.13 11.84 0.52
CA ASN A 442 17.44 10.49 0.97
C ASN A 442 18.27 9.79 -0.11
N THR A 443 19.54 9.55 0.18
CA THR A 443 20.50 8.91 -0.72
C THR A 443 20.93 7.53 -0.21
N THR A 444 20.13 6.92 0.66
CA THR A 444 20.48 5.66 1.33
C THR A 444 20.19 4.43 0.49
N GLY A 445 19.35 4.53 -0.55
CA GLY A 445 19.04 3.43 -1.47
C GLY A 445 20.29 2.92 -2.18
N ARG A 446 20.58 1.61 -2.04
CA ARG A 446 21.64 0.89 -2.75
C ARG A 446 21.38 -0.62 -2.68
N ASN A 447 22.07 -1.43 -3.48
CA ASN A 447 21.95 -2.88 -3.50
C ASN A 447 20.49 -3.35 -3.68
N ASP A 448 19.80 -2.83 -4.73
CA ASP A 448 18.40 -3.12 -5.06
C ASP A 448 18.14 -4.63 -5.11
N MET A 449 17.65 -5.19 -4.00
CA MET A 449 17.42 -6.63 -3.81
C MET A 449 16.17 -7.07 -4.56
N VAL A 450 16.32 -8.04 -5.47
CA VAL A 450 15.22 -8.48 -6.34
C VAL A 450 14.77 -9.91 -6.06
N LYS A 451 15.60 -10.72 -5.38
CA LYS A 451 15.32 -12.13 -5.15
C LYS A 451 16.04 -12.67 -3.93
N ALA A 452 15.37 -13.55 -3.18
CA ALA A 452 15.99 -14.33 -2.11
C ALA A 452 15.59 -15.80 -2.18
N LYS A 453 16.46 -16.69 -1.70
CA LYS A 453 16.22 -18.14 -1.62
C LYS A 453 16.83 -18.73 -0.36
N VAL A 454 16.35 -19.93 0.03
CA VAL A 454 16.92 -20.73 1.12
C VAL A 454 17.08 -22.18 0.65
N ALA A 455 18.26 -22.73 0.87
CA ALA A 455 18.53 -24.16 0.73
C ALA A 455 18.98 -24.74 2.08
N ARG A 456 18.96 -26.06 2.20
CA ARG A 456 19.39 -26.75 3.40
C ARG A 456 19.92 -28.16 3.12
N ASP A 457 20.78 -28.61 3.99
CA ASP A 457 21.12 -30.02 4.15
C ASP A 457 21.05 -30.43 5.64
N ASN A 458 21.60 -31.59 6.00
CA ASN A 458 21.56 -32.10 7.37
C ASN A 458 22.42 -31.26 8.35
N LYS A 459 23.37 -30.47 7.88
CA LYS A 459 24.33 -29.72 8.69
C LYS A 459 24.13 -28.21 8.61
N TYR A 460 23.66 -27.70 7.47
CA TYR A 460 23.66 -26.27 7.16
C TYR A 460 22.31 -25.77 6.68
N VAL A 461 22.10 -24.47 6.89
CA VAL A 461 21.11 -23.66 6.19
C VAL A 461 21.89 -22.66 5.33
N TYR A 462 21.48 -22.49 4.09
CA TYR A 462 22.11 -21.60 3.12
C TYR A 462 21.11 -20.51 2.77
N PHE A 463 21.55 -19.27 2.78
CA PHE A 463 20.77 -18.11 2.40
C PHE A 463 21.36 -17.47 1.16
N TYR A 464 20.52 -17.08 0.23
CA TYR A 464 20.90 -16.44 -1.03
C TYR A 464 20.09 -15.17 -1.23
N VAL A 465 20.74 -14.14 -1.77
CA VAL A 465 20.09 -12.91 -2.23
C VAL A 465 20.75 -12.45 -3.54
N GLU A 466 19.91 -11.92 -4.43
CA GLU A 466 20.30 -11.34 -5.71
C GLU A 466 19.83 -9.89 -5.76
N THR A 467 20.69 -8.99 -6.24
CA THR A 467 20.40 -7.59 -6.49
C THR A 467 20.22 -7.31 -7.97
N ALA A 468 19.59 -6.20 -8.33
CA ALA A 468 19.39 -5.79 -9.73
C ALA A 468 20.73 -5.50 -10.42
N ASP A 469 21.63 -4.85 -9.72
CA ASP A 469 22.96 -4.46 -10.17
C ASP A 469 24.04 -5.06 -9.28
N GLN A 470 25.31 -4.84 -9.64
CA GLN A 470 26.46 -5.34 -8.89
C GLN A 470 26.43 -4.84 -7.43
N LEU A 471 26.64 -5.77 -6.49
CA LEU A 471 26.77 -5.49 -5.07
C LEU A 471 27.92 -4.50 -4.78
N THR A 472 27.66 -3.60 -3.85
CA THR A 472 28.68 -2.71 -3.31
C THR A 472 29.70 -3.48 -2.46
N SER A 473 30.76 -2.82 -2.02
CA SER A 473 31.80 -3.44 -1.21
C SER A 473 31.25 -3.98 0.12
N HIS A 474 31.59 -5.22 0.46
CA HIS A 474 31.25 -5.80 1.77
C HIS A 474 31.87 -5.04 2.96
N LYS A 475 32.75 -4.08 2.72
CA LYS A 475 33.33 -3.16 3.74
C LYS A 475 32.41 -1.96 4.02
N ASP A 476 31.40 -1.73 3.20
CA ASP A 476 30.48 -0.61 3.41
C ASP A 476 29.71 -0.79 4.72
N PRO A 477 29.33 0.29 5.40
CA PRO A 477 28.55 0.21 6.64
C PRO A 477 27.17 -0.37 6.39
N ALA A 478 26.64 -1.12 7.35
CA ALA A 478 25.31 -1.74 7.31
C ALA A 478 25.04 -2.58 6.03
N TRP A 479 26.11 -3.22 5.48
CA TRP A 479 26.04 -3.97 4.23
C TRP A 479 25.33 -5.30 4.38
N MET A 480 24.29 -5.54 3.55
CA MET A 480 23.59 -6.81 3.35
C MET A 480 23.38 -7.60 4.64
N ARG A 481 22.66 -7.02 5.60
CA ARG A 481 22.28 -7.66 6.87
C ARG A 481 21.22 -8.74 6.63
N LEU A 482 21.40 -9.91 7.21
CA LEU A 482 20.41 -10.98 7.22
C LEU A 482 19.87 -11.13 8.65
N PHE A 483 18.58 -10.84 8.83
CA PHE A 483 17.84 -11.06 10.07
C PHE A 483 17.11 -12.40 10.03
N ILE A 484 17.13 -13.16 11.13
CA ILE A 484 16.51 -14.51 11.20
C ILE A 484 15.69 -14.59 12.50
N ASP A 485 14.42 -14.91 12.36
CA ASP A 485 13.48 -15.24 13.45
C ASP A 485 13.24 -16.74 13.43
N ILE A 486 13.78 -17.47 14.42
CA ILE A 486 13.76 -18.93 14.45
C ILE A 486 12.51 -19.53 15.11
N ASP A 487 11.79 -18.76 15.91
CA ASP A 487 10.60 -19.19 16.65
C ASP A 487 9.30 -18.52 16.18
N ARG A 488 9.41 -17.49 15.34
CA ARG A 488 8.30 -16.68 14.81
C ARG A 488 7.46 -16.02 15.91
N ASP A 489 8.15 -15.63 16.98
CA ASP A 489 7.58 -14.90 18.11
C ASP A 489 8.17 -13.50 18.21
N LYS A 490 7.37 -12.47 17.87
CA LYS A 490 7.78 -11.07 17.97
C LYS A 490 8.28 -10.64 19.37
N LYS A 491 7.96 -11.40 20.42
CA LYS A 491 8.35 -11.08 21.80
C LYS A 491 9.78 -11.46 22.12
N THR A 492 10.40 -12.33 21.31
CA THR A 492 11.81 -12.72 21.42
C THR A 492 12.69 -11.83 20.57
N GLY A 493 13.96 -11.83 20.80
CA GLY A 493 14.91 -11.11 19.98
C GLY A 493 14.70 -9.59 19.90
N TRP A 494 14.97 -9.02 18.73
CA TRP A 494 14.61 -7.67 18.34
C TRP A 494 13.49 -7.74 17.31
N GLU A 495 12.31 -7.25 17.65
CA GLU A 495 11.13 -7.30 16.79
C GLU A 495 10.79 -8.72 16.24
N GLY A 496 11.20 -9.77 16.97
CA GLY A 496 11.11 -11.18 16.58
C GLY A 496 12.42 -11.78 16.08
N TYR A 497 13.37 -10.97 15.62
CA TYR A 497 14.62 -11.49 15.08
C TYR A 497 15.58 -11.92 16.20
N ASP A 498 15.90 -13.21 16.23
CA ASP A 498 16.81 -13.83 17.19
C ASP A 498 18.26 -13.69 16.80
N PHE A 499 18.52 -13.70 15.48
CA PHE A 499 19.88 -13.61 14.93
C PHE A 499 19.98 -12.55 13.84
N VAL A 500 21.19 -11.99 13.74
CA VAL A 500 21.58 -11.12 12.61
C VAL A 500 22.95 -11.52 12.10
N VAL A 501 23.12 -11.50 10.78
CA VAL A 501 24.40 -11.62 10.11
C VAL A 501 24.76 -10.26 9.49
N ASN A 502 26.05 -9.93 9.49
CA ASN A 502 26.60 -8.70 8.90
C ASN A 502 26.11 -7.39 9.55
N ARG A 503 25.70 -7.39 10.81
CA ARG A 503 25.50 -6.12 11.53
C ARG A 503 26.79 -5.29 11.59
N LYS A 504 27.92 -5.96 11.75
CA LYS A 504 29.25 -5.44 11.47
C LYS A 504 29.67 -5.91 10.09
N SER A 505 30.28 -5.03 9.30
CA SER A 505 30.79 -5.39 7.98
C SER A 505 31.72 -6.59 8.06
N PRO A 506 31.53 -7.63 7.21
CA PRO A 506 32.34 -8.84 7.26
C PRO A 506 33.78 -8.59 6.82
N ASP A 507 34.68 -9.50 7.18
CA ASP A 507 36.06 -9.56 6.66
C ASP A 507 36.20 -10.81 5.78
N GLN A 508 36.98 -11.80 6.19
CA GLN A 508 37.08 -13.10 5.53
C GLN A 508 35.87 -14.00 5.85
N LYS A 509 35.17 -13.73 6.93
CA LYS A 509 33.96 -14.42 7.40
C LYS A 509 32.92 -13.38 7.81
N ALA A 510 31.67 -13.76 7.69
CA ALA A 510 30.55 -13.00 8.21
C ALA A 510 30.37 -13.25 9.72
N PHE A 511 29.88 -12.25 10.45
CA PHE A 511 29.63 -12.36 11.89
C PHE A 511 28.17 -12.71 12.13
N LEU A 512 27.94 -13.87 12.79
CA LEU A 512 26.62 -14.25 13.29
C LEU A 512 26.49 -13.77 14.73
N GLU A 513 25.49 -12.93 14.99
CA GLU A 513 25.17 -12.41 16.31
C GLU A 513 23.78 -12.87 16.75
N LYS A 514 23.61 -13.14 18.05
CA LYS A 514 22.33 -13.47 18.67
C LYS A 514 21.83 -12.30 19.50
N SER A 515 20.55 -11.95 19.39
CA SER A 515 19.93 -10.94 20.24
C SER A 515 19.92 -11.44 21.71
N THR A 516 20.27 -10.56 22.62
CA THR A 516 20.14 -10.79 24.06
C THR A 516 18.87 -10.16 24.63
N LYS A 517 18.37 -9.11 24.03
CA LYS A 517 17.05 -8.48 24.21
C LYS A 517 16.99 -7.19 23.39
N GLY A 518 15.94 -6.99 22.61
CA GLY A 518 15.83 -5.83 21.72
C GLY A 518 17.08 -5.72 20.83
N TRP A 519 17.56 -4.52 20.55
CA TRP A 519 18.71 -4.29 19.66
C TRP A 519 20.08 -4.58 20.32
N ASN A 520 20.14 -5.42 21.35
CA ASN A 520 21.41 -5.82 21.97
C ASN A 520 21.87 -7.16 21.40
N TRP A 521 23.03 -7.18 20.73
CA TRP A 521 23.54 -8.32 19.99
C TRP A 521 24.88 -8.82 20.56
N LYS A 522 25.03 -10.15 20.64
CA LYS A 522 26.28 -10.81 21.04
C LYS A 522 26.72 -11.74 19.93
N GLN A 523 27.96 -11.61 19.47
CA GLN A 523 28.56 -12.53 18.52
C GLN A 523 28.59 -13.94 19.08
N VAL A 524 28.11 -14.90 18.31
CA VAL A 524 28.08 -16.33 18.68
C VAL A 524 28.92 -17.20 17.76
N ALA A 525 29.16 -16.75 16.51
CA ALA A 525 29.97 -17.47 15.55
C ALA A 525 30.50 -16.56 14.45
N GLN A 526 31.41 -17.12 13.64
CA GLN A 526 31.73 -16.65 12.29
C GLN A 526 31.23 -17.69 11.30
N VAL A 527 30.66 -17.23 10.18
CA VAL A 527 30.03 -18.06 9.15
C VAL A 527 30.59 -17.74 7.78
N ASP A 528 30.49 -18.71 6.86
CA ASP A 528 30.99 -18.54 5.50
C ASP A 528 30.04 -17.67 4.68
N PHE A 529 30.59 -16.81 3.85
CA PHE A 529 29.87 -16.10 2.80
C PHE A 529 30.71 -15.98 1.54
N ASN A 530 30.04 -15.92 0.39
CA ASN A 530 30.63 -15.55 -0.90
C ASN A 530 29.73 -14.54 -1.59
N TYR A 531 30.31 -13.62 -2.33
CA TYR A 531 29.57 -12.76 -3.24
C TYR A 531 30.36 -12.49 -4.53
N THR A 532 29.67 -12.44 -5.65
CA THR A 532 30.25 -12.13 -6.95
C THR A 532 29.17 -11.47 -7.83
N GLY A 533 29.56 -10.35 -8.43
CA GLY A 533 28.60 -9.58 -9.24
C GLY A 533 27.43 -9.09 -8.39
N ASN A 534 26.24 -9.54 -8.69
CA ASN A 534 24.99 -9.18 -8.01
C ASN A 534 24.43 -10.30 -7.11
N GLN A 535 25.22 -11.29 -6.74
CA GLN A 535 24.80 -12.46 -5.99
C GLN A 535 25.61 -12.61 -4.69
N LEU A 536 24.92 -12.93 -3.61
CA LEU A 536 25.48 -13.19 -2.28
C LEU A 536 24.89 -14.47 -1.72
N GLU A 537 25.74 -15.32 -1.14
CA GLU A 537 25.31 -16.50 -0.39
C GLU A 537 25.97 -16.55 0.99
N ILE A 538 25.24 -17.06 1.97
CA ILE A 538 25.73 -17.26 3.35
C ILE A 538 25.40 -18.69 3.78
N ARG A 539 26.39 -19.38 4.38
CA ARG A 539 26.23 -20.74 4.94
C ARG A 539 26.30 -20.69 6.45
N ILE A 540 25.27 -21.16 7.15
CA ILE A 540 25.18 -21.16 8.61
C ILE A 540 24.98 -22.60 9.11
N PRO A 541 25.86 -23.12 10.01
CA PRO A 541 25.62 -24.40 10.68
C PRO A 541 24.29 -24.37 11.46
N ARG A 542 23.43 -25.38 11.26
CA ARG A 542 22.13 -25.48 11.95
C ARG A 542 22.23 -25.43 13.46
N THR A 543 23.35 -25.94 14.01
CA THR A 543 23.65 -25.93 15.45
C THR A 543 23.81 -24.53 16.02
N PHE A 544 24.29 -23.55 15.24
CA PHE A 544 24.42 -22.16 15.68
C PHE A 544 23.09 -21.46 15.80
N LEU A 545 22.12 -21.85 14.96
CA LEU A 545 20.74 -21.35 15.00
C LEU A 545 19.84 -22.16 15.94
N ALA A 546 20.38 -23.16 16.65
CA ALA A 546 19.61 -24.11 17.49
C ALA A 546 18.49 -24.84 16.73
N LEU A 547 18.58 -24.96 15.41
CA LEU A 547 17.60 -25.62 14.54
C LEU A 547 17.89 -27.13 14.47
N LYS A 548 17.33 -27.89 15.40
CA LYS A 548 17.59 -29.36 15.55
C LYS A 548 16.63 -30.24 14.74
N ASN A 549 15.40 -29.77 14.54
CA ASN A 549 14.31 -30.54 13.91
C ASN A 549 13.97 -29.95 12.53
N THR A 550 12.79 -30.27 12.01
CA THR A 550 12.21 -29.66 10.79
C THR A 550 12.29 -28.13 10.85
N LEU A 551 12.88 -27.55 9.83
CA LEU A 551 13.08 -26.10 9.76
C LEU A 551 11.75 -25.37 9.54
N ASN A 552 11.50 -24.35 10.34
CA ASN A 552 10.33 -23.50 10.23
C ASN A 552 10.63 -22.14 10.88
N PHE A 553 11.13 -21.20 10.08
CA PHE A 553 11.61 -19.89 10.54
C PHE A 553 11.23 -18.79 9.54
N GLU A 554 11.45 -17.55 9.93
CA GLU A 554 11.27 -16.38 9.08
C GLU A 554 12.60 -15.62 8.93
N PHE A 555 12.79 -14.90 7.82
CA PHE A 555 14.00 -14.12 7.59
C PHE A 555 13.74 -12.89 6.74
N LYS A 556 14.68 -11.95 6.79
CA LYS A 556 14.69 -10.70 6.06
C LYS A 556 16.10 -10.27 5.72
N TRP A 557 16.28 -9.71 4.54
CA TRP A 557 17.49 -8.99 4.17
C TRP A 557 17.29 -7.48 4.32
N SER A 558 18.33 -6.76 4.68
CA SER A 558 18.37 -5.29 4.73
C SER A 558 19.74 -4.78 4.35
N ASP A 559 19.79 -3.77 3.51
CA ASP A 559 21.02 -3.05 3.17
C ASP A 559 20.90 -1.58 3.54
N ASN A 560 21.99 -1.03 4.08
CA ASN A 560 22.15 0.39 4.40
C ASN A 560 21.10 0.97 5.37
N MET A 561 20.63 0.17 6.34
CA MET A 561 19.82 0.63 7.46
C MET A 561 20.55 1.78 8.19
N GLN A 562 19.86 2.89 8.46
CA GLN A 562 20.44 4.12 9.03
C GLN A 562 20.20 4.25 10.54
N THR A 563 19.07 3.74 11.03
CA THR A 563 18.69 3.85 12.45
C THR A 563 18.64 2.48 13.09
N ASP A 564 19.74 2.08 13.69
CA ASP A 564 19.88 0.81 14.39
C ASP A 564 18.84 0.68 15.52
N GLY A 565 18.01 -0.39 15.45
CA GLY A 565 16.98 -0.67 16.45
C GLY A 565 15.63 -0.01 16.21
N ASP A 566 15.46 0.70 15.11
CA ASP A 566 14.17 1.22 14.67
C ASP A 566 13.62 0.40 13.50
N ILE A 567 12.53 -0.34 13.72
CA ILE A 567 11.89 -1.16 12.70
C ILE A 567 11.26 -0.32 11.57
N ILE A 568 10.89 0.93 11.86
CA ILE A 568 10.32 1.86 10.87
C ILE A 568 11.37 2.28 9.85
N ASP A 569 12.64 2.18 10.17
CA ASP A 569 13.75 2.42 9.24
C ASP A 569 13.64 1.57 7.96
N PHE A 570 13.06 0.36 8.05
CA PHE A 570 12.79 -0.52 6.92
C PHE A 570 11.78 0.03 5.90
N LEU A 571 11.03 1.07 6.24
CA LEU A 571 10.13 1.77 5.31
C LEU A 571 10.77 3.01 4.68
N VAL A 572 11.83 3.54 5.31
CA VAL A 572 12.38 4.86 4.97
C VAL A 572 13.74 4.77 4.29
N ASN A 573 14.65 3.95 4.81
CA ASN A 573 16.07 3.98 4.44
C ASN A 573 16.56 2.67 3.82
N GLY A 574 17.64 2.78 3.02
CA GLY A 574 18.30 1.66 2.41
C GLY A 574 17.42 0.87 1.43
N ASP A 575 17.62 -0.45 1.41
CA ASP A 575 16.75 -1.42 0.79
C ASP A 575 16.45 -2.59 1.72
N VAL A 576 15.26 -3.17 1.60
CA VAL A 576 14.83 -4.33 2.40
C VAL A 576 14.07 -5.34 1.56
N ALA A 577 14.32 -6.60 1.79
CA ALA A 577 13.66 -7.72 1.14
C ALA A 577 13.20 -8.76 2.16
N PRO A 578 11.88 -8.89 2.41
CA PRO A 578 10.76 -8.11 1.87
C PRO A 578 10.57 -6.77 2.59
N SER A 579 9.73 -5.89 2.01
CA SER A 579 9.46 -4.52 2.49
C SER A 579 8.84 -4.48 3.89
N GLY A 580 9.09 -3.37 4.62
CA GLY A 580 8.49 -3.09 5.92
C GLY A 580 8.62 -4.22 6.94
N ARG A 581 7.51 -4.60 7.59
CA ARG A 581 7.48 -5.69 8.59
C ARG A 581 7.24 -7.08 8.01
N PHE A 582 7.10 -7.25 6.69
CA PHE A 582 6.99 -8.58 6.10
C PHE A 582 8.27 -9.38 6.27
N ASN A 583 8.14 -10.70 6.39
CA ASN A 583 9.25 -11.65 6.42
C ASN A 583 9.06 -12.73 5.36
N TYR A 584 10.17 -13.28 4.87
CA TYR A 584 10.15 -14.48 4.05
C TYR A 584 10.01 -15.71 4.94
N PRO A 585 8.94 -16.51 4.79
CA PRO A 585 8.77 -17.73 5.58
C PRO A 585 9.48 -18.92 4.92
N TYR A 586 10.31 -19.65 5.66
CA TYR A 586 10.86 -20.91 5.20
C TYR A 586 10.35 -22.05 6.07
N LYS A 587 9.69 -23.01 5.44
CA LYS A 587 9.18 -24.21 6.09
C LYS A 587 9.59 -25.44 5.31
N GLU A 588 10.32 -26.33 5.97
CA GLU A 588 10.66 -27.67 5.48
C GLU A 588 9.41 -28.57 5.46
N HIS A 589 9.27 -29.40 4.42
CA HIS A 589 8.15 -30.33 4.22
C HIS A 589 8.61 -31.79 4.33
#